data_f5027dc7c0e6f1fd14c37d51bee65729
#
_entry.id   f5027dc7c0e6f1fd14c37d51bee65729
#
_cell.length_a   1.000
_cell.length_b   1.000
_cell.length_c   1.000
_cell.angle_alpha   90.00
_cell.angle_beta   90.00
_cell.angle_gamma   90.00
#
_symmetry.space_group_name_H-M   'P 1'
#
loop_
_entity.id
_entity.type
_entity.pdbx_description
1 polymer ?
#
loop_
_entity_poly.entity_id
_entity_poly.type
_entity_poly.pdbx_seq_one_letter_code
_entity_poly.pdbx_strand_id
1 'polypeptide(L)'
;MESNKEEQITTVSEENIYKLNGRVPLRKAIPFGLQHVLAMFVLNLAPVLIVCSAAVLRSNGAHLSSAEITQLLQCAMFVAGIGTCLQLYPIGVIGSGLPIIMGVSFTFLGSLLIIATNPDLGYEAMAGAVILGGIFEGFVGLSAKYWRKYLTPVVSACVVIAIGLSLLPVGMDSWGGGSGVKDFGSWYHLVVGAFTLIVCLVSREVLKGVYKNLNVLVGLVFGYALAIIFTVAGIAPMVDFSGIHKTIQDVGVFSIPKLVFLTSHKPVFNLGAFFTIAIVFLVSAAETTGATTAVCTGALGRDLKMKELRGSLAVDGFSSAISGCFGCLPLTSFSQNIGLVTMTQVINRFTILMGALILILASLFPPLGAFFNSLPQAVLGGCTVMMFGSIMYEGIKMLKECNFDDRTMIIVSLSFSIGVGLTQTSGNFFAAFPSAVGDVFNGNAVAGVFVVSLLLSLFLPKKTKVE
;
A
#
# COMPACT_ATOMS: atom_id res chain seq x y z
N MET A 1 -27.31 29.49 5.49
CA MET A 1 -27.09 29.05 4.08
C MET A 1 -26.07 30.01 3.46
N GLU A 2 -24.78 29.81 3.73
CA GLU A 2 -23.72 30.49 2.99
C GLU A 2 -23.07 29.42 2.09
N SER A 3 -23.37 29.51 0.81
CA SER A 3 -22.72 28.74 -0.22
C SER A 3 -21.31 29.35 -0.38
N ASN A 4 -20.31 28.78 0.30
CA ASN A 4 -18.92 28.99 -0.07
C ASN A 4 -18.73 28.47 -1.51
N LYS A 5 -19.01 29.31 -2.49
CA LYS A 5 -18.39 29.21 -3.81
C LYS A 5 -16.90 29.39 -3.57
N GLU A 6 -16.14 28.27 -3.46
CA GLU A 6 -14.69 28.33 -3.56
C GLU A 6 -14.40 29.06 -4.89
N GLU A 7 -13.84 30.28 -4.80
CA GLU A 7 -13.47 31.08 -5.95
C GLU A 7 -12.60 30.21 -6.86
N GLN A 8 -13.11 29.93 -8.05
CA GLN A 8 -12.29 29.31 -9.09
C GLN A 8 -11.23 30.33 -9.48
N ILE A 9 -10.02 30.18 -8.92
CA ILE A 9 -8.88 31.01 -9.27
C ILE A 9 -8.53 30.70 -10.73
N THR A 10 -8.95 31.57 -11.64
CA THR A 10 -8.76 31.39 -13.08
C THR A 10 -7.38 31.81 -13.55
N THR A 11 -6.66 32.64 -12.77
CA THR A 11 -5.32 33.13 -13.10
C THR A 11 -4.25 32.07 -12.83
N VAL A 12 -3.34 31.85 -13.81
CA VAL A 12 -2.18 31.00 -13.64
C VAL A 12 -1.13 31.75 -12.82
N SER A 13 -0.79 31.24 -11.62
CA SER A 13 0.21 31.85 -10.73
C SER A 13 1.05 30.77 -10.03
N GLU A 14 2.31 31.08 -9.77
CA GLU A 14 3.20 30.22 -8.99
C GLU A 14 2.77 30.08 -7.54
N GLU A 15 2.14 31.08 -6.96
CA GLU A 15 1.63 31.08 -5.58
C GLU A 15 0.44 30.14 -5.39
N ASN A 16 -0.24 29.77 -6.48
CA ASN A 16 -1.34 28.80 -6.42
C ASN A 16 -0.91 27.42 -5.95
N ILE A 17 0.40 27.13 -5.91
CA ILE A 17 0.93 25.84 -5.42
C ILE A 17 0.56 25.61 -3.94
N TYR A 18 0.39 26.68 -3.17
CA TYR A 18 -0.01 26.67 -1.75
C TYR A 18 -1.53 26.80 -1.55
N LYS A 19 -2.32 26.81 -2.64
CA LYS A 19 -3.78 26.86 -2.61
C LYS A 19 -4.35 25.56 -3.15
N LEU A 20 -5.45 25.08 -2.55
CA LEU A 20 -6.07 23.81 -2.97
C LEU A 20 -6.48 23.85 -4.44
N ASN A 21 -7.03 24.98 -4.88
CA ASN A 21 -7.50 25.21 -6.24
C ASN A 21 -6.64 26.26 -6.94
N GLY A 22 -6.70 26.28 -8.26
CA GLY A 22 -5.97 27.20 -9.10
C GLY A 22 -4.96 26.52 -10.00
N ARG A 23 -4.60 27.16 -11.11
CA ARG A 23 -3.60 26.62 -12.05
C ARG A 23 -2.21 27.11 -11.69
N VAL A 24 -1.26 26.18 -11.64
CA VAL A 24 0.16 26.44 -11.45
C VAL A 24 0.84 26.33 -12.83
N PRO A 25 1.85 27.14 -13.16
CA PRO A 25 2.61 26.97 -14.39
C PRO A 25 3.21 25.58 -14.49
N LEU A 26 3.12 24.94 -15.66
CA LEU A 26 3.58 23.56 -15.87
C LEU A 26 5.05 23.35 -15.47
N ARG A 27 5.90 24.36 -15.75
CA ARG A 27 7.32 24.35 -15.35
C ARG A 27 7.55 24.11 -13.84
N LYS A 28 6.56 24.46 -13.02
CA LYS A 28 6.58 24.26 -11.55
C LYS A 28 5.74 23.06 -11.13
N ALA A 29 4.57 22.87 -11.73
CA ALA A 29 3.68 21.76 -11.41
C ALA A 29 4.28 20.39 -11.72
N ILE A 30 4.97 20.23 -12.86
CA ILE A 30 5.57 18.96 -13.29
C ILE A 30 6.67 18.49 -12.32
N PRO A 31 7.69 19.32 -11.95
CA PRO A 31 8.72 18.90 -11.00
C PRO A 31 8.16 18.49 -9.63
N PHE A 32 7.19 19.25 -9.09
CA PHE A 32 6.56 18.88 -7.81
C PHE A 32 5.67 17.64 -7.94
N GLY A 33 4.94 17.49 -9.07
CA GLY A 33 4.20 16.26 -9.37
C GLY A 33 5.13 15.05 -9.48
N LEU A 34 6.25 15.18 -10.20
CA LEU A 34 7.27 14.14 -10.32
C LEU A 34 7.88 13.77 -8.95
N GLN A 35 8.10 14.75 -8.08
CA GLN A 35 8.60 14.51 -6.73
C GLN A 35 7.66 13.57 -5.94
N HIS A 36 6.34 13.78 -6.03
CA HIS A 36 5.38 12.88 -5.42
C HIS A 36 5.43 11.47 -6.00
N VAL A 37 5.60 11.36 -7.33
CA VAL A 37 5.79 10.06 -7.99
C VAL A 37 7.04 9.36 -7.48
N LEU A 38 8.19 10.03 -7.47
CA LEU A 38 9.46 9.44 -7.04
C LEU A 38 9.42 8.98 -5.57
N ALA A 39 8.72 9.73 -4.70
CA ALA A 39 8.57 9.39 -3.29
C ALA A 39 7.77 8.10 -3.07
N MET A 40 6.79 7.79 -3.94
CA MET A 40 5.94 6.60 -3.81
C MET A 40 6.29 5.47 -4.77
N PHE A 41 7.15 5.71 -5.77
CA PHE A 41 7.32 4.82 -6.91
C PHE A 41 7.69 3.39 -6.52
N VAL A 42 8.75 3.25 -5.73
CA VAL A 42 9.21 1.95 -5.21
C VAL A 42 8.15 1.32 -4.31
N LEU A 43 7.55 2.15 -3.45
CA LEU A 43 6.53 1.74 -2.48
C LEU A 43 5.26 1.22 -3.16
N ASN A 44 4.91 1.78 -4.31
CA ASN A 44 3.75 1.35 -5.10
C ASN A 44 3.99 0.02 -5.82
N LEU A 45 5.22 -0.27 -6.22
CA LEU A 45 5.56 -1.45 -7.02
C LEU A 45 6.02 -2.65 -6.17
N ALA A 46 6.64 -2.40 -5.01
CA ALA A 46 7.17 -3.46 -4.15
C ALA A 46 6.11 -4.49 -3.70
N PRO A 47 4.89 -4.11 -3.24
CA PRO A 47 3.87 -5.08 -2.88
C PRO A 47 3.48 -6.00 -4.05
N VAL A 48 3.40 -5.42 -5.25
CA VAL A 48 3.06 -6.18 -6.46
C VAL A 48 4.16 -7.20 -6.78
N LEU A 49 5.42 -6.80 -6.73
CA LEU A 49 6.55 -7.72 -6.91
C LEU A 49 6.53 -8.85 -5.89
N ILE A 50 6.37 -8.54 -4.60
CA ILE A 50 6.40 -9.52 -3.53
C ILE A 50 5.27 -10.54 -3.69
N VAL A 51 4.03 -10.07 -3.88
CA VAL A 51 2.86 -10.96 -3.98
C VAL A 51 2.87 -11.74 -5.28
N CYS A 52 3.09 -11.07 -6.42
CA CYS A 52 2.96 -11.70 -7.73
C CYS A 52 4.13 -12.65 -8.04
N SER A 53 5.34 -12.41 -7.49
CA SER A 53 6.45 -13.36 -7.61
C SER A 53 6.22 -14.66 -6.82
N ALA A 54 5.49 -14.58 -5.69
CA ALA A 54 5.17 -15.73 -4.87
C ALA A 54 3.87 -16.43 -5.30
N ALA A 55 2.99 -15.73 -6.03
CA ALA A 55 1.68 -16.23 -6.42
C ALA A 55 1.77 -17.49 -7.29
N VAL A 56 0.87 -18.43 -7.03
CA VAL A 56 0.67 -19.63 -7.84
C VAL A 56 -0.64 -19.53 -8.61
N LEU A 57 -0.67 -20.14 -9.79
CA LEU A 57 -1.87 -20.26 -10.59
C LEU A 57 -2.68 -21.46 -10.10
N ARG A 58 -3.95 -21.25 -9.81
CA ARG A 58 -4.87 -22.31 -9.37
C ARG A 58 -5.01 -23.40 -10.41
N SER A 59 -4.89 -23.08 -11.68
CA SER A 59 -5.10 -24.02 -12.79
C SER A 59 -4.05 -25.12 -12.90
N ASN A 60 -2.79 -24.84 -12.55
CA ASN A 60 -1.66 -25.74 -12.76
C ASN A 60 -0.56 -25.66 -11.70
N GLY A 61 -0.72 -24.82 -10.67
CA GLY A 61 0.28 -24.59 -9.63
C GLY A 61 1.56 -23.88 -10.09
N ALA A 62 1.61 -23.38 -11.33
CA ALA A 62 2.75 -22.63 -11.84
C ALA A 62 2.78 -21.20 -11.28
N HIS A 63 3.95 -20.58 -11.25
CA HIS A 63 4.09 -19.16 -10.94
C HIS A 63 3.77 -18.29 -12.16
N LEU A 64 3.44 -17.02 -11.89
CA LEU A 64 3.29 -16.01 -12.93
C LEU A 64 4.62 -15.82 -13.70
N SER A 65 4.54 -15.66 -15.00
CA SER A 65 5.71 -15.37 -15.83
C SER A 65 6.23 -13.95 -15.62
N SER A 66 7.52 -13.70 -15.94
CA SER A 66 8.12 -12.37 -15.88
C SER A 66 7.37 -11.33 -16.73
N ALA A 67 6.79 -11.75 -17.86
CA ALA A 67 5.99 -10.87 -18.71
C ALA A 67 4.68 -10.47 -18.03
N GLU A 68 4.00 -11.41 -17.35
CA GLU A 68 2.78 -11.15 -16.59
C GLU A 68 3.04 -10.25 -15.39
N ILE A 69 4.10 -10.51 -14.62
CA ILE A 69 4.51 -9.65 -13.50
C ILE A 69 4.80 -8.23 -14.01
N THR A 70 5.50 -8.08 -15.13
CA THR A 70 5.77 -6.79 -15.75
C THR A 70 4.47 -6.07 -16.12
N GLN A 71 3.48 -6.76 -16.69
CA GLN A 71 2.17 -6.19 -16.97
C GLN A 71 1.43 -5.76 -15.70
N LEU A 72 1.53 -6.53 -14.62
CA LEU A 72 0.92 -6.16 -13.33
C LEU A 72 1.58 -4.92 -12.71
N LEU A 73 2.89 -4.76 -12.87
CA LEU A 73 3.59 -3.53 -12.47
C LEU A 73 3.12 -2.31 -13.27
N GLN A 74 2.84 -2.48 -14.58
CA GLN A 74 2.21 -1.43 -15.38
C GLN A 74 0.80 -1.12 -14.87
N CYS A 75 -0.01 -2.16 -14.58
CA CYS A 75 -1.34 -1.99 -14.02
C CYS A 75 -1.29 -1.23 -12.69
N ALA A 76 -0.34 -1.52 -11.80
CA ALA A 76 -0.16 -0.83 -10.53
C ALA A 76 0.07 0.69 -10.70
N MET A 77 0.92 1.09 -11.64
CA MET A 77 1.14 2.49 -11.96
C MET A 77 -0.12 3.15 -12.54
N PHE A 78 -0.80 2.46 -13.44
CA PHE A 78 -2.01 2.95 -14.10
C PHE A 78 -3.15 3.19 -13.11
N VAL A 79 -3.46 2.18 -12.29
CA VAL A 79 -4.56 2.28 -11.32
C VAL A 79 -4.26 3.27 -10.20
N ALA A 80 -3.00 3.40 -9.76
CA ALA A 80 -2.58 4.43 -8.82
C ALA A 80 -2.81 5.85 -9.39
N GLY A 81 -2.48 6.05 -10.67
CA GLY A 81 -2.74 7.30 -11.37
C GLY A 81 -4.24 7.60 -11.48
N ILE A 82 -5.06 6.63 -11.90
CA ILE A 82 -6.53 6.79 -12.00
C ILE A 82 -7.13 7.04 -10.61
N GLY A 83 -6.78 6.25 -9.60
CA GLY A 83 -7.27 6.44 -8.23
C GLY A 83 -6.94 7.82 -7.70
N THR A 84 -5.72 8.32 -7.97
CA THR A 84 -5.31 9.68 -7.61
C THR A 84 -6.16 10.73 -8.33
N CYS A 85 -6.44 10.58 -9.63
CA CYS A 85 -7.32 11.49 -10.36
C CYS A 85 -8.72 11.55 -9.76
N LEU A 86 -9.30 10.39 -9.41
CA LEU A 86 -10.61 10.30 -8.77
C LEU A 86 -10.62 10.95 -7.38
N GLN A 87 -9.53 10.80 -6.63
CA GLN A 87 -9.37 11.40 -5.30
C GLN A 87 -9.32 12.93 -5.37
N LEU A 88 -8.56 13.47 -6.33
CA LEU A 88 -8.39 14.91 -6.54
C LEU A 88 -9.63 15.59 -7.12
N TYR A 89 -10.32 14.94 -8.06
CA TYR A 89 -11.47 15.47 -8.79
C TYR A 89 -12.66 14.52 -8.65
N PRO A 90 -13.48 14.72 -7.61
CA PRO A 90 -14.58 13.83 -7.29
C PRO A 90 -15.59 13.66 -8.42
N ILE A 91 -16.05 12.43 -8.64
CA ILE A 91 -17.17 12.09 -9.52
C ILE A 91 -18.38 11.74 -8.65
N GLY A 92 -19.31 12.66 -8.54
CA GLY A 92 -20.50 12.52 -7.67
C GLY A 92 -20.10 12.46 -6.19
N VAL A 93 -20.22 11.27 -5.58
CA VAL A 93 -19.90 11.03 -4.15
C VAL A 93 -18.56 10.30 -3.97
N ILE A 94 -17.90 9.93 -5.07
CA ILE A 94 -16.62 9.22 -5.08
C ILE A 94 -15.52 10.25 -5.27
N GLY A 95 -14.62 10.37 -4.31
CA GLY A 95 -13.54 11.35 -4.26
C GLY A 95 -13.68 12.34 -3.12
N SER A 96 -12.56 12.69 -2.50
CA SER A 96 -12.53 13.67 -1.41
C SER A 96 -12.34 15.11 -1.89
N GLY A 97 -11.71 15.31 -3.04
CA GLY A 97 -11.25 16.61 -3.51
C GLY A 97 -10.04 17.12 -2.73
N LEU A 98 -9.36 16.27 -1.98
CA LEU A 98 -8.18 16.60 -1.18
C LEU A 98 -6.89 16.25 -1.95
N PRO A 99 -5.74 16.84 -1.59
CA PRO A 99 -4.45 16.59 -2.21
C PRO A 99 -3.86 15.27 -1.72
N ILE A 100 -4.54 14.17 -2.02
CA ILE A 100 -4.16 12.81 -1.62
C ILE A 100 -3.76 12.01 -2.85
N ILE A 101 -2.64 11.31 -2.75
CA ILE A 101 -2.16 10.39 -3.78
C ILE A 101 -2.50 8.97 -3.37
N MET A 102 -2.94 8.18 -4.34
CA MET A 102 -3.30 6.77 -4.19
C MET A 102 -2.16 5.88 -4.67
N GLY A 103 -1.99 4.74 -4.02
CA GLY A 103 -1.05 3.71 -4.45
C GLY A 103 -1.40 2.35 -3.90
N VAL A 104 -0.67 1.31 -4.32
CA VAL A 104 -0.89 -0.06 -3.87
C VAL A 104 -0.60 -0.18 -2.38
N SER A 105 -1.53 -0.77 -1.66
CA SER A 105 -1.51 -0.86 -0.20
C SER A 105 -0.67 -2.03 0.30
N PHE A 106 0.22 -1.75 1.26
CA PHE A 106 0.93 -2.79 2.02
C PHE A 106 0.04 -3.50 3.05
N THR A 107 -1.05 -2.88 3.47
CA THR A 107 -1.98 -3.40 4.49
C THR A 107 -2.53 -4.77 4.12
N PHE A 108 -2.71 -5.01 2.82
CA PHE A 108 -3.24 -6.27 2.30
C PHE A 108 -2.19 -7.34 2.04
N LEU A 109 -0.89 -7.01 2.07
CA LEU A 109 0.18 -7.85 1.57
C LEU A 109 0.19 -9.24 2.22
N GLY A 110 0.10 -9.34 3.55
CA GLY A 110 0.10 -10.63 4.25
C GLY A 110 -1.10 -11.49 3.88
N SER A 111 -2.31 -10.91 3.86
CA SER A 111 -3.54 -11.64 3.50
C SER A 111 -3.56 -12.04 2.02
N LEU A 112 -3.04 -11.21 1.14
CA LEU A 112 -2.93 -11.52 -0.28
C LEU A 112 -1.91 -12.64 -0.54
N LEU A 113 -0.78 -12.66 0.20
CA LEU A 113 0.19 -13.75 0.13
C LEU A 113 -0.43 -15.08 0.54
N ILE A 114 -1.18 -15.12 1.65
CA ILE A 114 -1.88 -16.33 2.10
C ILE A 114 -2.81 -16.88 1.01
N ILE A 115 -3.56 -16.02 0.34
CA ILE A 115 -4.47 -16.43 -0.74
C ILE A 115 -3.69 -16.81 -2.00
N ALA A 116 -2.75 -15.99 -2.42
CA ALA A 116 -2.04 -16.12 -3.69
C ALA A 116 -1.08 -17.34 -3.73
N THR A 117 -0.54 -17.75 -2.57
CA THR A 117 0.35 -18.91 -2.46
C THR A 117 -0.39 -20.22 -2.15
N ASN A 118 -1.68 -20.17 -1.85
CA ASN A 118 -2.50 -21.35 -1.62
C ASN A 118 -2.85 -22.01 -2.98
N PRO A 119 -2.49 -23.30 -3.22
CA PRO A 119 -2.76 -23.96 -4.50
C PRO A 119 -4.24 -24.09 -4.86
N ASP A 120 -5.14 -24.13 -3.87
CA ASP A 120 -6.59 -24.24 -4.09
C ASP A 120 -7.24 -22.88 -4.45
N LEU A 121 -6.61 -21.78 -4.07
CA LEU A 121 -7.11 -20.41 -4.28
C LEU A 121 -6.35 -19.72 -5.42
N GLY A 122 -5.06 -19.53 -5.26
CA GLY A 122 -4.16 -18.95 -6.24
C GLY A 122 -4.39 -17.48 -6.56
N TYR A 123 -3.68 -17.02 -7.57
CA TYR A 123 -3.78 -15.66 -8.10
C TYR A 123 -5.21 -15.31 -8.55
N GLU A 124 -5.93 -16.25 -9.14
CA GLU A 124 -7.28 -16.04 -9.65
C GLU A 124 -8.29 -15.73 -8.53
N ALA A 125 -8.19 -16.44 -7.40
CA ALA A 125 -9.06 -16.13 -6.24
C ALA A 125 -8.64 -14.84 -5.53
N MET A 126 -7.34 -14.53 -5.51
CA MET A 126 -6.84 -13.25 -5.03
C MET A 126 -7.46 -12.08 -5.83
N ALA A 127 -7.40 -12.13 -7.15
CA ALA A 127 -7.99 -11.09 -8.01
C ALA A 127 -9.51 -10.96 -7.79
N GLY A 128 -10.23 -12.07 -7.68
CA GLY A 128 -11.66 -12.07 -7.37
C GLY A 128 -12.00 -11.47 -6.00
N ALA A 129 -11.19 -11.78 -4.98
CA ALA A 129 -11.34 -11.23 -3.63
C ALA A 129 -11.08 -9.71 -3.60
N VAL A 130 -10.10 -9.22 -4.35
CA VAL A 130 -9.80 -7.78 -4.47
C VAL A 130 -10.97 -7.03 -5.12
N ILE A 131 -11.57 -7.58 -6.18
CA ILE A 131 -12.74 -6.96 -6.84
C ILE A 131 -13.90 -6.84 -5.86
N LEU A 132 -14.32 -7.95 -5.26
CA LEU A 132 -15.47 -7.97 -4.35
C LEU A 132 -15.19 -7.15 -3.08
N GLY A 133 -14.01 -7.29 -2.51
CA GLY A 133 -13.60 -6.55 -1.32
C GLY A 133 -13.54 -5.04 -1.55
N GLY A 134 -13.05 -4.62 -2.73
CA GLY A 134 -13.05 -3.20 -3.10
C GLY A 134 -14.46 -2.63 -3.27
N ILE A 135 -15.38 -3.38 -3.89
CA ILE A 135 -16.81 -3.00 -3.96
C ILE A 135 -17.37 -2.88 -2.53
N PHE A 136 -17.09 -3.85 -1.66
CA PHE A 136 -17.53 -3.84 -0.27
C PHE A 136 -17.00 -2.59 0.47
N GLU A 137 -15.70 -2.29 0.39
CA GLU A 137 -15.12 -1.09 1.02
C GLU A 137 -15.73 0.20 0.45
N GLY A 138 -15.99 0.26 -0.85
CA GLY A 138 -16.66 1.42 -1.48
C GLY A 138 -18.00 1.72 -0.83
N PHE A 139 -18.84 0.71 -0.60
CA PHE A 139 -20.12 0.86 0.11
C PHE A 139 -19.92 1.15 1.60
N VAL A 140 -18.98 0.51 2.27
CA VAL A 140 -18.60 0.82 3.65
C VAL A 140 -18.20 2.29 3.75
N GLY A 141 -17.38 2.79 2.82
CA GLY A 141 -16.97 4.20 2.76
C GLY A 141 -18.15 5.15 2.61
N LEU A 142 -19.10 4.87 1.71
CA LEU A 142 -20.32 5.66 1.56
C LEU A 142 -21.16 5.68 2.83
N SER A 143 -21.12 4.64 3.64
CA SER A 143 -21.82 4.51 4.92
C SER A 143 -21.04 5.03 6.14
N ALA A 144 -19.86 5.62 5.96
CA ALA A 144 -18.94 6.04 7.04
C ALA A 144 -19.57 6.91 8.14
N LYS A 145 -20.62 7.68 7.79
CA LYS A 145 -21.41 8.46 8.75
C LYS A 145 -21.92 7.63 9.95
N TYR A 146 -22.24 6.36 9.72
CA TYR A 146 -22.85 5.50 10.74
C TYR A 146 -21.83 4.77 11.62
N TRP A 147 -20.71 4.35 11.07
CA TRP A 147 -19.76 3.47 11.76
C TRP A 147 -18.45 4.16 12.23
N ARG A 148 -18.07 5.33 11.67
CA ARG A 148 -16.85 6.07 12.07
C ARG A 148 -16.71 6.23 13.59
N LYS A 149 -17.81 6.41 14.31
CA LYS A 149 -17.82 6.59 15.77
C LYS A 149 -17.27 5.39 16.56
N TYR A 150 -17.22 4.21 15.94
CA TYR A 150 -16.74 2.98 16.55
C TYR A 150 -15.22 2.77 16.34
N LEU A 151 -14.64 3.37 15.30
CA LEU A 151 -13.20 3.36 15.08
C LEU A 151 -12.53 4.42 15.93
N THR A 152 -12.09 4.01 17.12
CA THR A 152 -11.35 4.90 18.01
C THR A 152 -9.88 5.02 17.58
N PRO A 153 -9.17 6.12 17.92
CA PRO A 153 -7.74 6.26 17.60
C PRO A 153 -6.88 5.09 18.09
N VAL A 154 -7.24 4.51 19.24
CA VAL A 154 -6.54 3.33 19.82
C VAL A 154 -6.68 2.12 18.90
N VAL A 155 -7.89 1.84 18.38
CA VAL A 155 -8.11 0.73 17.42
C VAL A 155 -7.27 0.92 16.17
N SER A 156 -7.29 2.14 15.58
CA SER A 156 -6.49 2.45 14.40
C SER A 156 -4.99 2.29 14.66
N ALA A 157 -4.50 2.76 15.82
CA ALA A 157 -3.09 2.61 16.20
C ALA A 157 -2.68 1.14 16.34
N CYS A 158 -3.49 0.32 17.05
CA CYS A 158 -3.24 -1.12 17.19
C CYS A 158 -3.13 -1.80 15.82
N VAL A 159 -4.03 -1.47 14.92
CA VAL A 159 -4.07 -2.02 13.56
C VAL A 159 -2.81 -1.66 12.76
N VAL A 160 -2.41 -0.39 12.75
CA VAL A 160 -1.21 0.06 12.00
C VAL A 160 0.05 -0.60 12.57
N ILE A 161 0.15 -0.77 13.90
CA ILE A 161 1.26 -1.53 14.50
C ILE A 161 1.21 -3.00 14.05
N ALA A 162 0.04 -3.63 14.05
CA ALA A 162 -0.12 -5.02 13.63
C ALA A 162 0.26 -5.22 12.15
N ILE A 163 -0.08 -4.28 11.26
CA ILE A 163 0.36 -4.29 9.87
C ILE A 163 1.89 -4.30 9.82
N GLY A 164 2.54 -3.35 10.47
CA GLY A 164 4.01 -3.28 10.49
C GLY A 164 4.64 -4.58 10.99
N LEU A 165 4.14 -5.14 12.09
CA LEU A 165 4.63 -6.40 12.67
C LEU A 165 4.42 -7.59 11.73
N SER A 166 3.26 -7.70 11.08
CA SER A 166 2.95 -8.82 10.18
C SER A 166 3.80 -8.83 8.90
N LEU A 167 4.36 -7.68 8.54
CA LEU A 167 5.21 -7.52 7.36
C LEU A 167 6.70 -7.77 7.63
N LEU A 168 7.13 -7.80 8.90
CA LEU A 168 8.56 -8.00 9.22
C LEU A 168 9.11 -9.32 8.68
N PRO A 169 8.42 -10.48 8.81
CA PRO A 169 8.88 -11.73 8.22
C PRO A 169 9.02 -11.63 6.70
N VAL A 170 8.05 -11.00 6.01
CA VAL A 170 8.08 -10.82 4.55
C VAL A 170 9.30 -10.00 4.10
N GLY A 171 9.65 -8.96 4.87
CA GLY A 171 10.86 -8.17 4.61
C GLY A 171 12.14 -9.00 4.78
N MET A 172 12.19 -9.83 5.81
CA MET A 172 13.34 -10.71 6.07
C MET A 172 13.46 -11.84 5.05
N ASP A 173 12.34 -12.42 4.62
CA ASP A 173 12.31 -13.42 3.55
C ASP A 173 12.84 -12.82 2.24
N SER A 174 12.40 -11.61 1.89
CA SER A 174 12.94 -10.89 0.73
C SER A 174 14.42 -10.61 0.87
N TRP A 175 14.90 -10.18 2.05
CA TRP A 175 16.33 -9.97 2.31
C TRP A 175 17.14 -11.25 2.15
N GLY A 176 16.59 -12.40 2.56
CA GLY A 176 17.21 -13.71 2.37
C GLY A 176 17.29 -14.17 0.92
N GLY A 177 16.72 -13.44 -0.03
CA GLY A 177 16.70 -13.77 -1.46
C GLY A 177 15.31 -14.18 -1.98
N GLY A 178 14.30 -14.26 -1.12
CA GLY A 178 12.93 -14.66 -1.43
C GLY A 178 12.58 -16.05 -0.89
N SER A 179 11.32 -16.27 -0.56
CA SER A 179 10.84 -17.53 -0.01
C SER A 179 11.00 -18.69 -1.02
N GLY A 180 11.51 -19.83 -0.58
CA GLY A 180 11.58 -21.06 -1.37
C GLY A 180 12.73 -21.15 -2.38
N VAL A 181 13.62 -20.15 -2.47
CA VAL A 181 14.83 -20.25 -3.31
C VAL A 181 15.89 -21.12 -2.65
N LYS A 182 16.67 -21.86 -3.48
CA LYS A 182 17.67 -22.84 -3.00
C LYS A 182 18.83 -22.18 -2.23
N ASP A 183 19.14 -20.94 -2.55
CA ASP A 183 20.24 -20.16 -2.01
C ASP A 183 19.76 -19.13 -0.96
N PHE A 184 18.57 -19.36 -0.37
CA PHE A 184 18.02 -18.54 0.70
C PHE A 184 19.04 -18.34 1.85
N GLY A 185 19.20 -17.09 2.27
CA GLY A 185 20.13 -16.73 3.36
C GLY A 185 21.61 -16.77 2.97
N SER A 186 21.96 -16.93 1.68
CA SER A 186 23.33 -16.89 1.21
C SER A 186 24.00 -15.56 1.56
N TRP A 187 25.31 -15.60 1.83
CA TRP A 187 26.05 -14.42 2.27
C TRP A 187 25.93 -13.22 1.33
N TYR A 188 25.82 -13.44 0.02
CA TYR A 188 25.68 -12.35 -0.94
C TYR A 188 24.28 -11.70 -0.89
N HIS A 189 23.22 -12.44 -0.61
CA HIS A 189 21.89 -11.86 -0.34
C HIS A 189 21.95 -10.99 0.92
N LEU A 190 22.57 -11.50 1.99
CA LEU A 190 22.70 -10.77 3.25
C LEU A 190 23.51 -9.48 3.08
N VAL A 191 24.62 -9.53 2.33
CA VAL A 191 25.48 -8.37 2.06
C VAL A 191 24.76 -7.32 1.22
N VAL A 192 24.11 -7.73 0.13
CA VAL A 192 23.39 -6.79 -0.75
C VAL A 192 22.20 -6.16 -0.03
N GLY A 193 21.43 -6.93 0.73
CA GLY A 193 20.32 -6.39 1.51
C GLY A 193 20.80 -5.45 2.63
N ALA A 194 21.88 -5.82 3.36
CA ALA A 194 22.47 -4.96 4.39
C ALA A 194 23.01 -3.66 3.80
N PHE A 195 23.73 -3.73 2.68
CA PHE A 195 24.21 -2.56 1.97
C PHE A 195 23.07 -1.63 1.55
N THR A 196 22.01 -2.20 0.96
CA THR A 196 20.81 -1.44 0.56
C THR A 196 20.19 -0.74 1.76
N LEU A 197 19.99 -1.43 2.89
CA LEU A 197 19.46 -0.85 4.11
C LEU A 197 20.35 0.28 4.64
N ILE A 198 21.67 0.08 4.68
CA ILE A 198 22.63 1.10 5.13
C ILE A 198 22.54 2.34 4.23
N VAL A 199 22.46 2.17 2.92
CA VAL A 199 22.30 3.30 1.98
C VAL A 199 20.98 4.02 2.22
N CYS A 200 19.86 3.31 2.45
CA CYS A 200 18.58 3.92 2.82
C CYS A 200 18.71 4.76 4.10
N LEU A 201 19.36 4.24 5.14
CA LEU A 201 19.55 4.94 6.42
C LEU A 201 20.44 6.17 6.26
N VAL A 202 21.60 6.02 5.62
CA VAL A 202 22.54 7.13 5.38
C VAL A 202 21.87 8.21 4.53
N SER A 203 21.18 7.82 3.46
CA SER A 203 20.44 8.77 2.61
C SER A 203 19.40 9.55 3.40
N ARG A 204 18.68 8.89 4.31
CA ARG A 204 17.69 9.55 5.18
C ARG A 204 18.31 10.61 6.09
N GLU A 205 19.53 10.40 6.56
CA GLU A 205 20.23 11.36 7.43
C GLU A 205 20.93 12.48 6.65
N VAL A 206 21.50 12.15 5.48
CA VAL A 206 22.25 13.10 4.65
C VAL A 206 21.33 14.00 3.83
N LEU A 207 20.26 13.44 3.26
CA LEU A 207 19.32 14.21 2.45
C LEU A 207 18.48 15.14 3.33
N LYS A 208 18.31 16.37 2.87
CA LYS A 208 17.57 17.41 3.60
C LYS A 208 16.20 17.71 2.96
N GLY A 209 15.28 18.18 3.77
CA GLY A 209 13.96 18.61 3.31
C GLY A 209 13.20 17.47 2.63
N VAL A 210 12.62 17.77 1.48
CA VAL A 210 11.81 16.84 0.67
C VAL A 210 12.58 15.65 0.12
N TYR A 211 13.89 15.79 -0.12
CA TYR A 211 14.71 14.70 -0.63
C TYR A 211 14.88 13.54 0.37
N LYS A 212 14.63 13.77 1.66
CA LYS A 212 14.58 12.71 2.68
C LYS A 212 13.65 11.55 2.31
N ASN A 213 12.56 11.85 1.61
CA ASN A 213 11.57 10.86 1.21
C ASN A 213 12.01 10.01 0.01
N LEU A 214 13.13 10.37 -0.64
CA LEU A 214 13.73 9.57 -1.73
C LEU A 214 14.75 8.53 -1.23
N ASN A 215 14.92 8.39 0.08
CA ASN A 215 15.91 7.49 0.68
C ASN A 215 15.75 6.04 0.22
N VAL A 216 14.52 5.55 0.08
CA VAL A 216 14.23 4.19 -0.41
C VAL A 216 14.62 4.04 -1.88
N LEU A 217 14.32 5.04 -2.72
CA LEU A 217 14.72 5.05 -4.13
C LEU A 217 16.24 5.06 -4.28
N VAL A 218 16.93 5.88 -3.48
CA VAL A 218 18.41 5.93 -3.46
C VAL A 218 18.99 4.58 -3.03
N GLY A 219 18.45 4.00 -1.95
CA GLY A 219 18.87 2.66 -1.50
C GLY A 219 18.69 1.61 -2.58
N LEU A 220 17.55 1.61 -3.26
CA LEU A 220 17.26 0.68 -4.34
C LEU A 220 18.26 0.83 -5.51
N VAL A 221 18.56 2.06 -5.94
CA VAL A 221 19.49 2.31 -7.06
C VAL A 221 20.90 1.81 -6.70
N PHE A 222 21.41 2.14 -5.53
CA PHE A 222 22.75 1.70 -5.11
C PHE A 222 22.79 0.19 -4.80
N GLY A 223 21.74 -0.36 -4.18
CA GLY A 223 21.63 -1.80 -3.94
C GLY A 223 21.58 -2.61 -5.24
N TYR A 224 20.83 -2.12 -6.21
CA TYR A 224 20.79 -2.75 -7.53
C TYR A 224 22.13 -2.64 -8.27
N ALA A 225 22.80 -1.49 -8.18
CA ALA A 225 24.16 -1.34 -8.74
C ALA A 225 25.13 -2.35 -8.12
N LEU A 226 25.09 -2.58 -6.81
CA LEU A 226 25.93 -3.60 -6.16
C LEU A 226 25.57 -5.01 -6.64
N ALA A 227 24.28 -5.33 -6.79
CA ALA A 227 23.82 -6.62 -7.32
C ALA A 227 24.29 -6.85 -8.77
N ILE A 228 24.29 -5.82 -9.61
CA ILE A 228 24.87 -5.85 -10.97
C ILE A 228 26.36 -6.14 -10.91
N ILE A 229 27.10 -5.46 -10.03
CA ILE A 229 28.54 -5.69 -9.85
C ILE A 229 28.80 -7.16 -9.46
N PHE A 230 28.04 -7.72 -8.54
CA PHE A 230 28.16 -9.13 -8.13
C PHE A 230 27.91 -10.09 -9.30
N THR A 231 26.91 -9.78 -10.13
CA THR A 231 26.58 -10.60 -11.30
C THR A 231 27.67 -10.53 -12.37
N VAL A 232 28.14 -9.33 -12.72
CA VAL A 232 29.17 -9.12 -13.75
C VAL A 232 30.54 -9.65 -13.31
N ALA A 233 30.88 -9.52 -12.01
CA ALA A 233 32.11 -10.09 -11.44
C ALA A 233 32.07 -11.62 -11.29
N GLY A 234 30.96 -12.28 -11.61
CA GLY A 234 30.82 -13.74 -11.47
C GLY A 234 30.73 -14.21 -10.01
N ILE A 235 30.50 -13.30 -9.06
CA ILE A 235 30.38 -13.62 -7.63
C ILE A 235 29.06 -14.38 -7.34
N ALA A 236 27.96 -13.86 -7.85
CA ALA A 236 26.63 -14.43 -7.69
C ALA A 236 25.68 -13.99 -8.83
N PRO A 237 24.84 -14.87 -9.40
CA PRO A 237 23.90 -14.53 -10.47
C PRO A 237 22.66 -13.87 -9.90
N MET A 238 22.77 -12.60 -9.48
CA MET A 238 21.69 -11.87 -8.82
C MET A 238 20.75 -11.16 -9.78
N VAL A 239 21.21 -10.79 -10.98
CA VAL A 239 20.43 -10.06 -11.98
C VAL A 239 20.38 -10.86 -13.28
N ASP A 240 19.15 -11.14 -13.76
CA ASP A 240 18.94 -11.79 -15.05
C ASP A 240 18.72 -10.76 -16.17
N PHE A 241 19.80 -10.40 -16.85
CA PHE A 241 19.74 -9.48 -18.01
C PHE A 241 19.04 -10.07 -19.22
N SER A 242 19.08 -11.42 -19.40
CA SER A 242 18.43 -12.09 -20.51
C SER A 242 16.92 -12.05 -20.37
N GLY A 243 16.43 -12.20 -19.12
CA GLY A 243 15.03 -12.08 -18.77
C GLY A 243 14.47 -10.69 -19.07
N ILE A 244 15.23 -9.61 -18.80
CA ILE A 244 14.82 -8.25 -19.12
C ILE A 244 14.63 -8.10 -20.64
N HIS A 245 15.62 -8.52 -21.43
CA HIS A 245 15.58 -8.41 -22.88
C HIS A 245 14.40 -9.21 -23.48
N LYS A 246 14.21 -10.44 -23.02
CA LYS A 246 13.10 -11.30 -23.43
C LYS A 246 11.74 -10.68 -23.08
N THR A 247 11.60 -10.15 -21.86
CA THR A 247 10.36 -9.52 -21.42
C THR A 247 10.03 -8.30 -22.29
N ILE A 248 11.03 -7.48 -22.66
CA ILE A 248 10.83 -6.34 -23.54
C ILE A 248 10.44 -6.80 -24.97
N GLN A 249 10.99 -7.92 -25.45
CA GLN A 249 10.61 -8.48 -26.73
C GLN A 249 9.16 -9.01 -26.72
N ASP A 250 8.76 -9.69 -25.65
CA ASP A 250 7.43 -10.31 -25.53
C ASP A 250 6.32 -9.27 -25.31
N VAL A 251 6.57 -8.22 -24.54
CA VAL A 251 5.56 -7.19 -24.17
C VAL A 251 5.65 -5.95 -25.06
N GLY A 252 6.82 -5.68 -25.66
CA GLY A 252 7.10 -4.50 -26.46
C GLY A 252 7.59 -3.31 -25.66
N VAL A 253 7.90 -2.21 -26.34
CA VAL A 253 8.35 -0.95 -25.73
C VAL A 253 7.16 -0.11 -25.25
N PHE A 254 5.99 -0.30 -25.85
CA PHE A 254 4.76 0.41 -25.53
C PHE A 254 3.59 -0.58 -25.50
N SER A 255 2.88 -0.59 -24.39
CA SER A 255 1.67 -1.41 -24.26
C SER A 255 0.66 -0.77 -23.31
N ILE A 256 -0.62 -1.09 -23.51
CA ILE A 256 -1.70 -0.62 -22.66
C ILE A 256 -1.93 -1.67 -21.56
N PRO A 257 -2.11 -1.26 -20.30
CA PRO A 257 -2.49 -2.16 -19.21
C PRO A 257 -3.73 -2.98 -19.56
N LYS A 258 -3.69 -4.30 -19.36
CA LYS A 258 -4.76 -5.22 -19.78
C LYS A 258 -5.67 -5.55 -18.59
N LEU A 259 -6.96 -5.64 -18.86
CA LEU A 259 -7.92 -6.18 -17.88
C LEU A 259 -7.67 -7.67 -17.66
N VAL A 260 -7.74 -8.12 -16.41
CA VAL A 260 -7.53 -9.53 -16.04
C VAL A 260 -8.54 -10.46 -16.72
N PHE A 261 -9.74 -9.97 -16.98
CA PHE A 261 -10.77 -10.74 -17.71
C PHE A 261 -10.39 -11.04 -19.17
N LEU A 262 -9.43 -10.30 -19.74
CA LEU A 262 -8.92 -10.49 -21.09
C LEU A 262 -7.64 -11.35 -21.12
N THR A 263 -7.17 -11.79 -19.94
CA THR A 263 -6.03 -12.71 -19.80
C THR A 263 -6.49 -14.16 -19.66
N SER A 264 -5.54 -15.09 -19.63
CA SER A 264 -5.81 -16.51 -19.34
C SER A 264 -6.23 -16.75 -17.87
N HIS A 265 -5.91 -15.82 -16.96
CA HIS A 265 -6.12 -15.95 -15.51
C HIS A 265 -7.35 -15.17 -15.06
N LYS A 266 -8.53 -15.71 -15.38
CA LYS A 266 -9.81 -15.07 -15.01
C LYS A 266 -10.02 -15.11 -13.50
N PRO A 267 -10.56 -14.01 -12.90
CA PRO A 267 -10.85 -13.97 -11.47
C PRO A 267 -11.83 -15.08 -11.06
N VAL A 268 -11.52 -15.72 -9.94
CA VAL A 268 -12.39 -16.73 -9.31
C VAL A 268 -12.97 -16.12 -8.02
N PHE A 269 -14.28 -16.19 -7.86
CA PHE A 269 -14.94 -15.66 -6.67
C PHE A 269 -15.04 -16.75 -5.61
N ASN A 270 -14.21 -16.65 -4.57
CA ASN A 270 -14.21 -17.55 -3.43
C ASN A 270 -14.66 -16.79 -2.17
N LEU A 271 -15.57 -17.36 -1.42
CA LEU A 271 -16.18 -16.71 -0.25
C LEU A 271 -15.18 -16.57 0.91
N GLY A 272 -14.33 -17.57 1.15
CA GLY A 272 -13.29 -17.54 2.18
C GLY A 272 -12.26 -16.44 1.90
N ALA A 273 -11.74 -16.40 0.65
CA ALA A 273 -10.84 -15.36 0.21
C ALA A 273 -11.48 -13.96 0.30
N PHE A 274 -12.77 -13.83 -0.04
CA PHE A 274 -13.49 -12.56 0.12
C PHE A 274 -13.55 -12.13 1.58
N PHE A 275 -13.96 -12.97 2.52
CA PHE A 275 -14.05 -12.57 3.94
C PHE A 275 -12.69 -12.22 4.51
N THR A 276 -11.63 -12.96 4.15
CA THR A 276 -10.26 -12.65 4.55
C THR A 276 -9.88 -11.21 4.14
N ILE A 277 -10.14 -10.84 2.90
CA ILE A 277 -9.82 -9.51 2.37
C ILE A 277 -10.80 -8.44 2.85
N ALA A 278 -12.08 -8.76 3.03
CA ALA A 278 -13.09 -7.81 3.51
C ALA A 278 -12.77 -7.25 4.91
N ILE A 279 -12.23 -8.08 5.81
CA ILE A 279 -11.77 -7.60 7.11
C ILE A 279 -10.58 -6.64 6.94
N VAL A 280 -9.65 -6.94 6.05
CA VAL A 280 -8.51 -6.05 5.79
C VAL A 280 -8.97 -4.74 5.13
N PHE A 281 -10.03 -4.75 4.35
CA PHE A 281 -10.65 -3.52 3.84
C PHE A 281 -11.25 -2.65 4.94
N LEU A 282 -11.81 -3.24 6.02
CA LEU A 282 -12.22 -2.46 7.19
C LEU A 282 -11.02 -1.84 7.92
N VAL A 283 -9.90 -2.53 7.94
CA VAL A 283 -8.61 -2.03 8.44
C VAL A 283 -8.13 -0.85 7.59
N SER A 284 -8.12 -1.00 6.26
CA SER A 284 -7.78 0.05 5.30
C SER A 284 -8.65 1.28 5.48
N ALA A 285 -9.95 1.11 5.71
CA ALA A 285 -10.87 2.21 5.99
C ALA A 285 -10.48 3.00 7.27
N ALA A 286 -9.93 2.32 8.29
CA ALA A 286 -9.42 3.00 9.48
C ALA A 286 -8.13 3.78 9.18
N GLU A 287 -7.21 3.21 8.41
CA GLU A 287 -5.97 3.85 7.93
C GLU A 287 -6.29 5.11 7.12
N THR A 288 -7.16 5.01 6.11
CA THR A 288 -7.59 6.13 5.27
C THR A 288 -8.31 7.22 6.05
N THR A 289 -9.06 6.86 7.10
CA THR A 289 -9.66 7.85 8.00
C THR A 289 -8.57 8.69 8.69
N GLY A 290 -7.52 8.05 9.18
CA GLY A 290 -6.35 8.72 9.77
C GLY A 290 -5.62 9.60 8.75
N ALA A 291 -5.32 9.03 7.59
CA ALA A 291 -4.63 9.69 6.48
C ALA A 291 -5.37 10.96 6.00
N THR A 292 -6.67 10.84 5.74
CA THR A 292 -7.52 11.97 5.31
C THR A 292 -7.62 13.05 6.38
N THR A 293 -7.68 12.65 7.67
CA THR A 293 -7.66 13.59 8.80
C THR A 293 -6.33 14.34 8.84
N ALA A 294 -5.20 13.64 8.70
CA ALA A 294 -3.87 14.22 8.73
C ALA A 294 -3.66 15.28 7.61
N VAL A 295 -4.20 15.05 6.41
CA VAL A 295 -4.17 16.06 5.33
C VAL A 295 -4.96 17.29 5.73
N CYS A 296 -6.18 17.13 6.26
CA CYS A 296 -7.02 18.25 6.62
C CYS A 296 -6.42 19.08 7.77
N THR A 297 -5.94 18.43 8.82
CA THR A 297 -5.37 19.13 9.99
C THR A 297 -3.96 19.65 9.72
N GLY A 298 -3.09 18.83 9.13
CA GLY A 298 -1.67 19.14 8.95
C GLY A 298 -1.36 20.06 7.77
N ALA A 299 -2.08 19.88 6.64
CA ALA A 299 -1.81 20.64 5.43
C ALA A 299 -2.84 21.76 5.16
N LEU A 300 -4.11 21.53 5.49
CA LEU A 300 -5.17 22.50 5.24
C LEU A 300 -5.54 23.33 6.48
N GLY A 301 -4.99 23.01 7.68
CA GLY A 301 -5.24 23.74 8.92
C GLY A 301 -6.70 23.76 9.38
N ARG A 302 -7.49 22.72 9.01
CA ARG A 302 -8.91 22.64 9.34
C ARG A 302 -9.36 21.21 9.63
N ASP A 303 -10.53 21.09 10.24
CA ASP A 303 -11.14 19.80 10.49
C ASP A 303 -11.60 19.08 9.22
N LEU A 304 -11.61 17.75 9.27
CA LEU A 304 -12.11 16.87 8.23
C LEU A 304 -13.64 16.93 8.11
N LYS A 305 -14.14 17.27 6.93
CA LYS A 305 -15.57 17.24 6.64
C LYS A 305 -16.03 15.79 6.35
N MET A 306 -17.23 15.44 6.82
CA MET A 306 -17.80 14.09 6.59
C MET A 306 -17.95 13.75 5.11
N LYS A 307 -18.21 14.72 4.25
CA LYS A 307 -18.29 14.52 2.79
C LYS A 307 -16.93 14.09 2.22
N GLU A 308 -15.86 14.71 2.68
CA GLU A 308 -14.48 14.41 2.25
C GLU A 308 -14.05 13.01 2.69
N LEU A 309 -14.35 12.64 3.94
CA LEU A 309 -14.08 11.29 4.44
C LEU A 309 -14.82 10.21 3.65
N ARG A 310 -16.14 10.40 3.46
CA ARG A 310 -16.94 9.45 2.68
C ARG A 310 -16.43 9.29 1.26
N GLY A 311 -16.07 10.40 0.63
CA GLY A 311 -15.51 10.41 -0.72
C GLY A 311 -14.15 9.72 -0.78
N SER A 312 -13.25 9.95 0.19
CA SER A 312 -11.94 9.31 0.27
C SER A 312 -12.04 7.80 0.41
N LEU A 313 -12.85 7.33 1.37
CA LEU A 313 -13.08 5.89 1.57
C LEU A 313 -13.75 5.22 0.37
N ALA A 314 -14.71 5.91 -0.27
CA ALA A 314 -15.35 5.38 -1.46
C ALA A 314 -14.36 5.23 -2.63
N VAL A 315 -13.41 6.15 -2.79
CA VAL A 315 -12.35 6.02 -3.81
C VAL A 315 -11.43 4.85 -3.48
N ASP A 316 -10.99 4.69 -2.23
CA ASP A 316 -10.11 3.58 -1.85
C ASP A 316 -10.74 2.25 -2.24
N GLY A 317 -12.02 2.04 -1.90
CA GLY A 317 -12.73 0.82 -2.25
C GLY A 317 -12.96 0.65 -3.75
N PHE A 318 -13.60 1.62 -4.41
CA PHE A 318 -13.91 1.47 -5.84
C PHE A 318 -12.67 1.45 -6.73
N SER A 319 -11.60 2.20 -6.37
CA SER A 319 -10.33 2.12 -7.08
C SER A 319 -9.64 0.77 -6.85
N SER A 320 -9.80 0.17 -5.67
CA SER A 320 -9.33 -1.20 -5.40
C SER A 320 -10.10 -2.23 -6.24
N ALA A 321 -11.41 -2.07 -6.39
CA ALA A 321 -12.19 -2.92 -7.30
C ALA A 321 -11.72 -2.78 -8.76
N ILE A 322 -11.47 -1.56 -9.23
CA ILE A 322 -10.88 -1.30 -10.55
C ILE A 322 -9.51 -1.97 -10.64
N SER A 323 -8.66 -1.82 -9.62
CA SER A 323 -7.34 -2.45 -9.55
C SER A 323 -7.43 -3.98 -9.69
N GLY A 324 -8.37 -4.62 -8.98
CA GLY A 324 -8.68 -6.05 -9.12
C GLY A 324 -9.14 -6.44 -10.54
N CYS A 325 -9.88 -5.56 -11.24
CA CYS A 325 -10.24 -5.78 -12.65
C CYS A 325 -9.02 -5.77 -13.59
N PHE A 326 -7.93 -5.12 -13.19
CA PHE A 326 -6.62 -5.19 -13.85
C PHE A 326 -5.73 -6.32 -13.29
N GLY A 327 -6.24 -7.14 -12.38
CA GLY A 327 -5.51 -8.23 -11.73
C GLY A 327 -4.48 -7.76 -10.71
N CYS A 328 -4.54 -6.50 -10.32
CA CYS A 328 -3.58 -5.88 -9.41
C CYS A 328 -4.12 -5.84 -7.96
N LEU A 329 -3.28 -5.40 -7.02
CA LEU A 329 -3.56 -5.36 -5.60
C LEU A 329 -4.44 -4.15 -5.23
N PRO A 330 -5.08 -4.14 -4.03
CA PRO A 330 -5.85 -3.00 -3.54
C PRO A 330 -5.06 -1.71 -3.43
N LEU A 331 -5.75 -0.59 -3.61
CA LEU A 331 -5.22 0.75 -3.46
C LEU A 331 -5.63 1.38 -2.13
N THR A 332 -4.82 2.30 -1.65
CA THR A 332 -5.13 3.13 -0.48
C THR A 332 -4.53 4.53 -0.61
N SER A 333 -4.96 5.44 0.25
CA SER A 333 -4.36 6.77 0.40
C SER A 333 -2.94 6.67 0.95
N PHE A 334 -1.95 7.19 0.24
CA PHE A 334 -0.52 6.99 0.52
C PHE A 334 -0.01 7.91 1.62
N SER A 335 0.21 7.37 2.82
CA SER A 335 0.59 8.13 4.02
C SER A 335 1.93 8.89 3.87
N GLN A 336 2.91 8.31 3.14
CA GLN A 336 4.20 8.96 2.88
C GLN A 336 4.04 10.26 2.08
N ASN A 337 3.14 10.26 1.09
CA ASN A 337 2.85 11.45 0.30
C ASN A 337 2.07 12.50 1.10
N ILE A 338 1.25 12.07 2.07
CA ILE A 338 0.59 12.98 3.01
C ILE A 338 1.63 13.72 3.86
N GLY A 339 2.64 13.00 4.36
CA GLY A 339 3.78 13.61 5.04
C GLY A 339 4.51 14.65 4.17
N LEU A 340 4.68 14.35 2.88
CA LEU A 340 5.28 15.25 1.90
C LEU A 340 4.42 16.51 1.71
N VAL A 341 3.12 16.37 1.50
CA VAL A 341 2.17 17.50 1.37
C VAL A 341 2.18 18.39 2.62
N THR A 342 2.14 17.77 3.80
CA THR A 342 2.15 18.49 5.09
C THR A 342 3.47 19.25 5.31
N MET A 343 4.61 18.64 4.94
CA MET A 343 5.93 19.25 5.11
C MET A 343 6.19 20.39 4.12
N THR A 344 5.78 20.21 2.86
CA THR A 344 6.02 21.20 1.79
C THR A 344 4.95 22.27 1.70
N GLN A 345 3.78 22.02 2.27
CA GLN A 345 2.56 22.81 2.11
C GLN A 345 2.11 22.95 0.64
N VAL A 346 2.59 22.07 -0.24
CA VAL A 346 2.17 21.98 -1.64
C VAL A 346 0.84 21.22 -1.68
N ILE A 347 -0.26 21.96 -1.55
CA ILE A 347 -1.62 21.39 -1.46
C ILE A 347 -2.40 21.46 -2.77
N ASN A 348 -1.79 21.98 -3.82
CA ASN A 348 -2.48 22.25 -5.09
C ASN A 348 -2.86 20.97 -5.83
N ARG A 349 -4.15 20.78 -6.09
CA ARG A 349 -4.67 19.60 -6.80
C ARG A 349 -4.14 19.45 -8.22
N PHE A 350 -3.95 20.57 -8.93
CA PHE A 350 -3.41 20.54 -10.29
C PHE A 350 -1.94 20.09 -10.32
N THR A 351 -1.15 20.46 -9.32
CA THR A 351 0.24 20.00 -9.18
C THR A 351 0.31 18.49 -8.94
N ILE A 352 -0.54 17.96 -8.06
CA ILE A 352 -0.59 16.52 -7.79
C ILE A 352 -1.17 15.75 -8.98
N LEU A 353 -2.11 16.33 -9.73
CA LEU A 353 -2.61 15.75 -10.97
C LEU A 353 -1.48 15.52 -11.98
N MET A 354 -0.49 16.42 -12.07
CA MET A 354 0.68 16.18 -12.95
C MET A 354 1.41 14.90 -12.54
N GLY A 355 1.54 14.62 -11.25
CA GLY A 355 2.09 13.35 -10.77
C GLY A 355 1.24 12.14 -11.19
N ALA A 356 -0.08 12.22 -11.03
CA ALA A 356 -0.99 11.15 -11.46
C ALA A 356 -0.89 10.88 -12.97
N LEU A 357 -0.80 11.93 -13.78
CA LEU A 357 -0.61 11.80 -15.24
C LEU A 357 0.75 11.20 -15.58
N ILE A 358 1.82 11.54 -14.86
CA ILE A 358 3.14 10.92 -15.01
C ILE A 358 3.06 9.42 -14.72
N LEU A 359 2.35 8.97 -13.66
CA LEU A 359 2.15 7.56 -13.38
C LEU A 359 1.40 6.84 -14.49
N ILE A 360 0.32 7.44 -15.01
CA ILE A 360 -0.43 6.88 -16.13
C ILE A 360 0.44 6.78 -17.38
N LEU A 361 1.23 7.81 -17.70
CA LEU A 361 2.15 7.76 -18.84
C LEU A 361 3.24 6.71 -18.63
N ALA A 362 3.84 6.63 -17.42
CA ALA A 362 4.85 5.63 -17.09
C ALA A 362 4.32 4.20 -17.23
N SER A 363 3.04 3.97 -16.94
CA SER A 363 2.40 2.66 -17.07
C SER A 363 2.34 2.15 -18.52
N LEU A 364 2.45 3.02 -19.50
CA LEU A 364 2.44 2.65 -20.92
C LEU A 364 3.81 2.15 -21.42
N PHE A 365 4.86 2.21 -20.57
CA PHE A 365 6.22 1.79 -20.91
C PHE A 365 6.61 0.49 -20.19
N PRO A 366 6.39 -0.70 -20.81
CA PRO A 366 6.80 -2.01 -20.26
C PRO A 366 8.26 -2.10 -19.81
N PRO A 367 9.24 -1.47 -20.50
CA PRO A 367 10.63 -1.54 -20.06
C PRO A 367 10.85 -1.08 -18.63
N LEU A 368 10.06 -0.12 -18.15
CA LEU A 368 10.12 0.32 -16.77
C LEU A 368 9.67 -0.77 -15.79
N GLY A 369 8.57 -1.47 -16.11
CA GLY A 369 8.10 -2.63 -15.35
C GLY A 369 9.11 -3.79 -15.39
N ALA A 370 9.69 -4.09 -16.55
CA ALA A 370 10.72 -5.12 -16.71
C ALA A 370 11.97 -4.82 -15.87
N PHE A 371 12.40 -3.55 -15.84
CA PHE A 371 13.49 -3.12 -14.96
C PHE A 371 13.19 -3.39 -13.49
N PHE A 372 11.99 -3.03 -13.02
CA PHE A 372 11.59 -3.31 -11.64
C PHE A 372 11.45 -4.80 -11.35
N ASN A 373 10.95 -5.59 -12.30
CA ASN A 373 10.85 -7.03 -12.17
C ASN A 373 12.23 -7.73 -12.11
N SER A 374 13.28 -7.10 -12.62
CA SER A 374 14.66 -7.62 -12.54
C SER A 374 15.36 -7.34 -11.22
N LEU A 375 14.73 -6.60 -10.30
CA LEU A 375 15.33 -6.27 -9.01
C LEU A 375 15.48 -7.54 -8.16
N PRO A 376 16.69 -7.84 -7.66
CA PRO A 376 16.89 -8.94 -6.75
C PRO A 376 16.05 -8.78 -5.47
N GLN A 377 15.47 -9.86 -4.99
CA GLN A 377 14.67 -9.85 -3.76
C GLN A 377 15.46 -9.30 -2.56
N ALA A 378 16.76 -9.56 -2.48
CA ALA A 378 17.63 -9.04 -1.41
C ALA A 378 17.68 -7.49 -1.40
N VAL A 379 17.68 -6.85 -2.57
CA VAL A 379 17.63 -5.37 -2.68
C VAL A 379 16.28 -4.87 -2.19
N LEU A 380 15.19 -5.51 -2.62
CA LEU A 380 13.84 -5.19 -2.14
C LEU A 380 13.73 -5.40 -0.63
N GLY A 381 14.30 -6.48 -0.09
CA GLY A 381 14.34 -6.79 1.33
C GLY A 381 15.01 -5.70 2.17
N GLY A 382 16.19 -5.22 1.73
CA GLY A 382 16.87 -4.11 2.39
C GLY A 382 16.04 -2.83 2.45
N CYS A 383 15.29 -2.52 1.38
CA CYS A 383 14.35 -1.40 1.34
C CYS A 383 13.12 -1.64 2.23
N THR A 384 12.49 -2.81 2.11
CA THR A 384 11.19 -3.10 2.74
C THR A 384 11.28 -3.26 4.25
N VAL A 385 12.37 -3.81 4.78
CA VAL A 385 12.60 -3.89 6.23
C VAL A 385 12.54 -2.51 6.88
N MET A 386 13.19 -1.51 6.28
CA MET A 386 13.11 -0.12 6.76
C MET A 386 11.68 0.44 6.67
N MET A 387 10.97 0.12 5.57
CA MET A 387 9.60 0.60 5.35
C MET A 387 8.61 -0.01 6.34
N PHE A 388 8.68 -1.31 6.58
CA PHE A 388 7.79 -2.01 7.52
C PHE A 388 8.03 -1.54 8.97
N GLY A 389 9.30 -1.33 9.34
CA GLY A 389 9.64 -0.67 10.60
C GLY A 389 9.05 0.75 10.72
N SER A 390 9.01 1.50 9.62
CA SER A 390 8.42 2.84 9.60
C SER A 390 6.89 2.78 9.76
N ILE A 391 6.19 1.81 9.15
CA ILE A 391 4.75 1.60 9.34
C ILE A 391 4.45 1.30 10.82
N MET A 392 5.20 0.38 11.42
CA MET A 392 5.06 0.08 12.86
C MET A 392 5.27 1.33 13.72
N TYR A 393 6.29 2.13 13.41
CA TYR A 393 6.58 3.38 14.13
C TYR A 393 5.44 4.41 14.03
N GLU A 394 4.82 4.56 12.85
CA GLU A 394 3.64 5.43 12.68
C GLU A 394 2.48 4.99 13.58
N GLY A 395 2.22 3.69 13.67
CA GLY A 395 1.23 3.16 14.60
C GLY A 395 1.56 3.46 16.08
N ILE A 396 2.84 3.32 16.48
CA ILE A 396 3.30 3.69 17.83
C ILE A 396 3.11 5.20 18.07
N LYS A 397 3.39 6.04 17.08
CA LYS A 397 3.17 7.49 17.16
C LYS A 397 1.69 7.83 17.35
N MET A 398 0.79 7.18 16.59
CA MET A 398 -0.65 7.32 16.79
C MET A 398 -1.08 6.89 18.19
N LEU A 399 -0.52 5.80 18.71
CA LEU A 399 -0.81 5.32 20.06
C LEU A 399 -0.35 6.31 21.13
N LYS A 400 0.80 6.97 20.94
CA LYS A 400 1.31 8.02 21.85
C LYS A 400 0.36 9.22 21.97
N GLU A 401 -0.42 9.52 20.92
CA GLU A 401 -1.41 10.59 20.93
C GLU A 401 -2.72 10.20 21.69
N CYS A 402 -2.87 8.92 22.05
CA CYS A 402 -3.99 8.43 22.84
C CYS A 402 -3.73 8.62 24.33
N ASN A 403 -4.81 8.76 25.12
CA ASN A 403 -4.70 8.72 26.58
C ASN A 403 -4.33 7.31 27.04
N PHE A 404 -3.18 7.17 27.73
CA PHE A 404 -2.73 5.90 28.32
C PHE A 404 -3.42 5.66 29.67
N ASP A 405 -4.70 5.31 29.61
CA ASP A 405 -5.47 4.84 30.79
C ASP A 405 -5.53 3.30 30.83
N ASP A 406 -6.04 2.75 31.95
CA ASP A 406 -6.18 1.30 32.12
C ASP A 406 -6.98 0.65 30.99
N ARG A 407 -7.98 1.38 30.45
CA ARG A 407 -8.81 0.92 29.35
C ARG A 407 -7.99 0.78 28.06
N THR A 408 -7.23 1.79 27.72
CA THR A 408 -6.32 1.77 26.55
C THR A 408 -5.28 0.67 26.69
N MET A 409 -4.70 0.50 27.90
CA MET A 409 -3.74 -0.56 28.18
C MET A 409 -4.34 -1.96 27.94
N ILE A 410 -5.57 -2.22 28.43
CA ILE A 410 -6.26 -3.50 28.21
C ILE A 410 -6.53 -3.73 26.72
N ILE A 411 -7.02 -2.71 25.99
CA ILE A 411 -7.27 -2.82 24.55
C ILE A 411 -5.98 -3.19 23.81
N VAL A 412 -4.90 -2.47 24.06
CA VAL A 412 -3.62 -2.69 23.37
C VAL A 412 -3.06 -4.08 23.71
N SER A 413 -2.91 -4.39 25.01
CA SER A 413 -2.26 -5.63 25.45
C SER A 413 -3.00 -6.87 24.95
N LEU A 414 -4.33 -6.95 25.14
CA LEU A 414 -5.10 -8.12 24.73
C LEU A 414 -5.21 -8.23 23.21
N SER A 415 -5.31 -7.11 22.48
CA SER A 415 -5.36 -7.15 21.01
C SER A 415 -4.09 -7.75 20.42
N PHE A 416 -2.91 -7.37 20.91
CA PHE A 416 -1.66 -7.94 20.44
C PHE A 416 -1.45 -9.37 20.98
N SER A 417 -1.76 -9.64 22.24
CA SER A 417 -1.61 -10.99 22.81
C SER A 417 -2.44 -12.02 22.04
N ILE A 418 -3.68 -11.69 21.70
CA ILE A 418 -4.56 -12.60 20.97
C ILE A 418 -4.24 -12.55 19.48
N GLY A 419 -4.22 -11.36 18.86
CA GLY A 419 -4.11 -11.23 17.41
C GLY A 419 -2.76 -11.71 16.85
N VAL A 420 -1.65 -11.34 17.51
CA VAL A 420 -0.32 -11.85 17.12
C VAL A 420 -0.12 -13.28 17.64
N GLY A 421 -0.60 -13.60 18.84
CA GLY A 421 -0.50 -14.94 19.41
C GLY A 421 -1.11 -16.01 18.51
N LEU A 422 -2.24 -15.73 17.88
CA LEU A 422 -2.88 -16.67 16.93
C LEU A 422 -1.97 -17.04 15.74
N THR A 423 -1.08 -16.16 15.30
CA THR A 423 -0.16 -16.45 14.20
C THR A 423 1.05 -17.28 14.60
N GLN A 424 1.29 -17.43 15.92
CA GLN A 424 2.42 -18.18 16.47
C GLN A 424 2.03 -19.60 16.91
N THR A 425 0.75 -19.95 16.82
CA THR A 425 0.29 -21.31 17.16
C THR A 425 0.68 -22.30 16.06
N SER A 426 1.19 -23.47 16.46
CA SER A 426 1.64 -24.52 15.53
C SER A 426 0.52 -25.39 14.98
N GLY A 427 -0.73 -25.18 15.40
CA GLY A 427 -1.88 -25.99 15.01
C GLY A 427 -3.02 -25.15 14.43
N ASN A 428 -4.03 -25.84 13.91
CA ASN A 428 -5.26 -25.19 13.50
C ASN A 428 -6.10 -24.82 14.72
N PHE A 429 -5.88 -23.60 15.23
CA PHE A 429 -6.58 -23.09 16.42
C PHE A 429 -8.11 -23.09 16.22
N PHE A 430 -8.57 -22.89 15.00
CA PHE A 430 -9.98 -22.81 14.66
C PHE A 430 -10.54 -24.12 14.05
N ALA A 431 -9.88 -25.29 14.28
CA ALA A 431 -10.32 -26.56 13.73
C ALA A 431 -11.78 -26.95 14.05
N ALA A 432 -12.30 -26.51 15.22
CA ALA A 432 -13.68 -26.75 15.63
C ALA A 432 -14.70 -25.75 15.05
N PHE A 433 -14.24 -24.73 14.33
CA PHE A 433 -15.09 -23.71 13.72
C PHE A 433 -15.27 -23.96 12.22
N PRO A 434 -16.29 -23.33 11.56
CA PRO A 434 -16.38 -23.35 10.11
C PRO A 434 -15.07 -22.89 9.44
N SER A 435 -14.69 -23.53 8.32
CA SER A 435 -13.43 -23.25 7.62
C SER A 435 -13.20 -21.78 7.33
N ALA A 436 -14.27 -21.02 7.04
CA ALA A 436 -14.22 -19.59 6.81
C ALA A 436 -13.63 -18.79 8.00
N VAL A 437 -13.77 -19.27 9.23
CA VAL A 437 -13.16 -18.62 10.42
C VAL A 437 -11.66 -18.86 10.42
N GLY A 438 -11.24 -20.09 10.15
CA GLY A 438 -9.82 -20.43 9.99
C GLY A 438 -9.16 -19.65 8.87
N ASP A 439 -9.82 -19.54 7.72
CA ASP A 439 -9.33 -18.82 6.53
C ASP A 439 -9.06 -17.32 6.83
N VAL A 440 -9.85 -16.73 7.73
CA VAL A 440 -9.72 -15.32 8.12
C VAL A 440 -8.61 -15.09 9.15
N PHE A 441 -8.52 -15.94 10.17
CA PHE A 441 -7.69 -15.66 11.35
C PHE A 441 -6.38 -16.45 11.42
N ASN A 442 -6.29 -17.63 10.77
CA ASN A 442 -5.04 -18.39 10.75
C ASN A 442 -3.96 -17.63 9.98
N GLY A 443 -2.87 -17.30 10.67
CA GLY A 443 -1.76 -16.56 10.09
C GLY A 443 -2.00 -15.07 9.85
N ASN A 444 -3.19 -14.53 10.16
CA ASN A 444 -3.55 -13.13 9.91
C ASN A 444 -3.61 -12.31 11.22
N ALA A 445 -2.44 -11.83 11.67
CA ALA A 445 -2.34 -10.98 12.87
C ALA A 445 -3.20 -9.71 12.77
N VAL A 446 -3.29 -9.10 11.59
CA VAL A 446 -3.99 -7.84 11.38
C VAL A 446 -5.49 -8.00 11.64
N ALA A 447 -6.10 -9.06 11.08
CA ALA A 447 -7.51 -9.38 11.33
C ALA A 447 -7.78 -9.67 12.81
N GLY A 448 -6.90 -10.46 13.45
CA GLY A 448 -7.02 -10.77 14.89
C GLY A 448 -6.95 -9.52 15.75
N VAL A 449 -5.93 -8.68 15.58
CA VAL A 449 -5.76 -7.42 16.32
C VAL A 449 -6.94 -6.48 16.09
N PHE A 450 -7.39 -6.34 14.84
CA PHE A 450 -8.52 -5.46 14.50
C PHE A 450 -9.80 -5.89 15.22
N VAL A 451 -10.19 -7.15 15.09
CA VAL A 451 -11.44 -7.65 15.70
C VAL A 451 -11.39 -7.54 17.21
N VAL A 452 -10.30 -7.95 17.85
CA VAL A 452 -10.17 -7.89 19.31
C VAL A 452 -10.15 -6.44 19.80
N SER A 453 -9.38 -5.55 19.18
CA SER A 453 -9.32 -4.13 19.56
C SER A 453 -10.66 -3.43 19.41
N LEU A 454 -11.39 -3.72 18.33
CA LEU A 454 -12.71 -3.17 18.07
C LEU A 454 -13.71 -3.66 19.12
N LEU A 455 -13.78 -4.96 19.37
CA LEU A 455 -14.68 -5.53 20.39
C LEU A 455 -14.39 -4.96 21.78
N LEU A 456 -13.13 -4.94 22.20
CA LEU A 456 -12.75 -4.35 23.49
C LEU A 456 -13.08 -2.86 23.56
N SER A 457 -12.89 -2.13 22.46
CA SER A 457 -13.24 -0.71 22.38
C SER A 457 -14.75 -0.46 22.50
N LEU A 458 -15.58 -1.41 22.07
CA LEU A 458 -17.03 -1.33 22.19
C LEU A 458 -17.55 -1.73 23.56
N PHE A 459 -17.00 -2.80 24.15
CA PHE A 459 -17.53 -3.39 25.38
C PHE A 459 -16.94 -2.80 26.66
N LEU A 460 -15.69 -2.33 26.64
CA LEU A 460 -15.08 -1.72 27.81
C LEU A 460 -15.70 -0.34 28.12
N PRO A 461 -16.11 -0.09 29.38
CA PRO A 461 -16.70 1.19 29.76
C PRO A 461 -15.73 2.35 29.53
N LYS A 462 -16.24 3.45 29.01
CA LYS A 462 -15.50 4.72 28.96
C LYS A 462 -15.51 5.29 30.38
N LYS A 463 -14.33 5.49 30.99
CA LYS A 463 -14.27 6.25 32.24
C LYS A 463 -14.83 7.65 31.95
N THR A 464 -15.98 7.98 32.48
CA THR A 464 -16.46 9.36 32.59
C THR A 464 -15.37 10.14 33.36
N LYS A 465 -14.88 11.25 32.82
CA LYS A 465 -14.08 12.18 33.61
C LYS A 465 -14.91 12.49 34.85
N VAL A 466 -14.49 11.98 36.01
CA VAL A 466 -14.91 12.54 37.27
C VAL A 466 -14.21 13.89 37.30
N GLU A 467 -15.00 14.97 37.26
CA GLU A 467 -14.56 16.35 37.40
C GLU A 467 -13.81 16.56 38.73
#